data_c90c2af06a29c22d28124e96e3a2f47d
#
_entry.id   c90c2af06a29c22d28124e96e3a2f47d
#
_cell.length_a   1.000
_cell.length_b   1.000
_cell.length_c   1.000
_cell.angle_alpha   90.00
_cell.angle_beta   90.00
_cell.angle_gamma   90.00
#
_symmetry.space_group_name_H-M   'P 1'
#
loop_
_entity.id
_entity.type
_entity.pdbx_description
1 polymer ?
#
loop_
_entity_poly.entity_id
_entity_poly.type
_entity_poly.pdbx_seq_one_letter_code
_entity_poly.pdbx_strand_id
1 'polypeptide(L)'
;MIVREEKFKKGDYIINRKCGDIGVYDKCDNKGYMHFKYYYGKMFNVLKDCEKWNLQLNYQKFYELCDDNEKKEMDSIINEGRYKSEVF
;
A
#
# COMPACT_ATOMS: atom_id res chain seq x y z
N MET A 1 -23.65 3.60 6.57
CA MET A 1 -22.74 3.36 7.68
C MET A 1 -21.28 3.41 7.23
N ILE A 2 -20.46 4.07 8.01
CA ILE A 2 -19.05 4.19 7.67
C ILE A 2 -18.27 3.03 8.29
N VAL A 3 -17.45 2.37 7.48
CA VAL A 3 -16.58 1.32 7.98
C VAL A 3 -15.45 1.98 8.75
N ARG A 4 -15.35 1.67 10.04
CA ARG A 4 -14.32 2.23 10.92
C ARG A 4 -13.31 1.19 11.38
N GLU A 5 -13.61 -0.08 11.16
CA GLU A 5 -12.78 -1.16 11.64
C GLU A 5 -11.64 -1.42 10.67
N GLU A 6 -10.43 -1.33 11.19
CA GLU A 6 -9.24 -1.60 10.38
C GLU A 6 -9.05 -3.09 10.20
N LYS A 7 -8.93 -3.51 8.95
CA LYS A 7 -8.67 -4.90 8.59
C LYS A 7 -7.20 -5.26 8.79
N PHE A 8 -6.32 -4.26 8.70
CA PHE A 8 -4.88 -4.47 8.71
C PHE A 8 -4.23 -3.75 9.89
N LYS A 9 -2.98 -4.12 10.17
CA LYS A 9 -2.19 -3.55 11.25
C LYS A 9 -0.99 -2.83 10.67
N LYS A 10 -0.46 -1.88 11.40
CA LYS A 10 0.74 -1.15 11.02
C LYS A 10 1.86 -2.13 10.67
N GLY A 11 2.45 -1.95 9.52
CA GLY A 11 3.52 -2.79 9.03
C GLY A 11 3.07 -3.96 8.18
N ASP A 12 1.77 -4.19 8.05
CA ASP A 12 1.28 -5.26 7.18
C ASP A 12 1.54 -4.93 5.72
N TYR A 13 2.04 -5.92 5.00
CA TYR A 13 2.20 -5.82 3.55
C TYR A 13 0.89 -6.29 2.92
N ILE A 14 0.27 -5.42 2.14
CA ILE A 14 -1.04 -5.70 1.55
C ILE A 14 -1.00 -5.44 0.05
N ILE A 15 -1.87 -6.13 -0.67
CA ILE A 15 -1.90 -6.07 -2.13
C ILE A 15 -3.33 -6.01 -2.61
N ASN A 16 -3.56 -5.20 -3.62
CA ASN A 16 -4.83 -5.15 -4.33
C ASN A 16 -4.79 -6.18 -5.45
N ARG A 17 -5.54 -7.26 -5.30
CA ARG A 17 -5.49 -8.38 -6.26
C ARG A 17 -6.00 -8.01 -7.65
N LYS A 18 -6.80 -6.96 -7.77
CA LYS A 18 -7.33 -6.57 -9.07
C LYS A 18 -6.29 -5.89 -9.95
N CYS A 19 -5.51 -4.99 -9.38
CA CYS A 19 -4.56 -4.21 -10.16
C CYS A 19 -3.12 -4.53 -9.82
N GLY A 20 -2.89 -5.27 -8.75
CA GLY A 20 -1.54 -5.63 -8.35
C GLY A 20 -0.81 -4.57 -7.54
N ASP A 21 -1.45 -3.45 -7.24
CA ASP A 21 -0.84 -2.43 -6.39
C ASP A 21 -0.55 -3.02 -5.02
N ILE A 22 0.63 -2.71 -4.51
CA ILE A 22 1.11 -3.30 -3.27
C ILE A 22 1.62 -2.20 -2.35
N GLY A 23 1.43 -2.39 -1.05
CA GLY A 23 1.85 -1.37 -0.10
C GLY A 23 2.13 -1.92 1.28
N VAL A 24 2.75 -1.07 2.10
CA VAL A 24 2.97 -1.36 3.52
C VAL A 24 2.03 -0.46 4.30
N TYR A 25 1.06 -1.07 4.97
CA TYR A 25 0.01 -0.34 5.67
C TYR A 25 0.58 0.38 6.89
N ASP A 26 0.13 1.60 7.13
CA ASP A 26 0.52 2.35 8.32
C ASP A 26 -0.63 2.46 9.30
N LYS A 27 -1.67 3.21 8.93
CA LYS A 27 -2.78 3.47 9.85
C LYS A 27 -4.00 3.97 9.09
N CYS A 28 -5.09 4.10 9.82
CA CYS A 28 -6.26 4.83 9.36
C CYS A 28 -6.36 6.12 10.17
N ASP A 29 -6.57 7.25 9.51
CA ASP A 29 -6.69 8.51 10.22
C ASP A 29 -8.13 8.73 10.70
N ASN A 30 -8.33 9.83 11.44
CA ASN A 30 -9.65 10.12 12.01
C ASN A 30 -10.68 10.55 10.97
N LYS A 31 -10.26 10.77 9.75
CA LYS A 31 -11.17 11.07 8.64
C LYS A 31 -11.55 9.82 7.85
N GLY A 32 -10.97 8.68 8.19
CA GLY A 32 -11.28 7.41 7.54
C GLY A 32 -10.41 7.10 6.34
N TYR A 33 -9.26 7.72 6.20
CA TYR A 33 -8.34 7.43 5.11
C TYR A 33 -7.25 6.48 5.56
N MET A 34 -6.94 5.52 4.67
CA MET A 34 -5.84 4.58 4.87
C MET A 34 -4.52 5.26 4.50
N HIS A 35 -3.53 5.10 5.36
CA HIS A 35 -2.19 5.61 5.12
C HIS A 35 -1.22 4.45 4.93
N PHE A 36 -0.29 4.62 4.02
CA PHE A 36 0.72 3.61 3.71
C PHE A 36 2.10 4.18 3.95
N LYS A 37 2.97 3.39 4.52
CA LYS A 37 4.38 3.79 4.64
C LYS A 37 5.05 3.80 3.26
N TYR A 38 4.74 2.79 2.45
CA TYR A 38 5.16 2.71 1.05
C TYR A 38 4.01 2.20 0.22
N TYR A 39 3.92 2.69 -1.00
CA TYR A 39 2.89 2.24 -1.93
C TYR A 39 3.45 2.19 -3.33
N TYR A 40 3.44 1.00 -3.92
CA TYR A 40 3.89 0.82 -5.29
C TYR A 40 2.69 0.61 -6.21
N GLY A 41 2.45 1.59 -7.08
CA GLY A 41 1.40 1.50 -8.08
C GLY A 41 1.93 0.75 -9.28
N LYS A 42 1.58 -0.52 -9.37
CA LYS A 42 2.17 -1.41 -10.36
C LYS A 42 1.90 -0.97 -11.79
N MET A 43 0.73 -0.42 -12.04
CA MET A 43 0.37 0.06 -13.37
C MET A 43 1.29 1.18 -13.86
N PHE A 44 1.78 1.98 -12.94
CA PHE A 44 2.62 3.14 -13.28
C PHE A 44 4.08 2.94 -12.95
N ASN A 45 4.45 1.79 -12.39
CA ASN A 45 5.82 1.50 -11.96
C ASN A 45 6.39 2.59 -11.05
N VAL A 46 5.60 3.01 -10.07
CA VAL A 46 5.98 4.13 -9.21
C VAL A 46 5.91 3.73 -7.74
N LEU A 47 6.99 3.99 -7.03
CA LEU A 47 6.98 3.88 -5.58
C LEU A 47 6.41 5.19 -5.03
N LYS A 48 5.28 5.11 -4.36
CA LYS A 48 4.57 6.28 -3.87
C LYS A 48 4.76 6.46 -2.38
N ASP A 49 4.81 7.72 -1.99
CA ASP A 49 4.82 8.11 -0.59
C ASP A 49 3.41 7.98 -0.02
N CYS A 50 3.31 7.33 1.10
CA CYS A 50 2.02 7.07 1.73
C CYS A 50 1.26 8.35 2.10
N GLU A 51 1.97 9.38 2.44
CA GLU A 51 1.31 10.61 2.87
C GLU A 51 0.52 11.27 1.76
N LYS A 52 0.80 10.90 0.53
CA LYS A 52 0.11 11.47 -0.63
C LYS A 52 -0.97 10.55 -1.17
N TRP A 53 -1.19 9.42 -0.55
CA TRP A 53 -2.10 8.42 -1.08
C TRP A 53 -3.29 8.26 -0.15
N ASN A 54 -4.33 9.01 -0.42
CA ASN A 54 -5.52 9.05 0.44
C ASN A 54 -6.58 8.08 -0.07
N LEU A 55 -6.51 6.86 0.40
CA LEU A 55 -7.55 5.88 0.12
C LEU A 55 -8.50 5.81 1.30
N GLN A 56 -9.80 5.78 1.00
CA GLN A 56 -10.78 5.64 2.06
C GLN A 56 -10.72 4.24 2.67
N LEU A 57 -11.00 4.16 3.95
CA LEU A 57 -10.91 2.90 4.68
C LEU A 57 -11.80 1.81 4.09
N ASN A 58 -12.94 2.19 3.52
CA ASN A 58 -13.82 1.20 2.91
C ASN A 58 -13.20 0.50 1.69
N TYR A 59 -12.08 1.02 1.16
CA TYR A 59 -11.36 0.35 0.08
C TYR A 59 -10.52 -0.82 0.58
N GLN A 60 -10.34 -0.96 1.89
CA GLN A 60 -9.55 -2.09 2.43
C GLN A 60 -10.10 -3.44 1.99
N LYS A 61 -11.38 -3.51 1.64
CA LYS A 61 -12.00 -4.75 1.16
C LYS A 61 -11.39 -5.25 -0.15
N PHE A 62 -10.73 -4.38 -0.91
CA PHE A 62 -10.08 -4.75 -2.16
C PHE A 62 -8.66 -5.26 -1.95
N TYR A 63 -8.16 -5.18 -0.72
CA TYR A 63 -6.80 -5.54 -0.38
C TYR A 63 -6.75 -6.81 0.45
N GLU A 64 -5.67 -7.54 0.31
CA GLU A 64 -5.40 -8.76 1.07
C GLU A 64 -3.96 -8.72 1.56
N LEU A 65 -3.67 -9.55 2.56
CA LEU A 65 -2.29 -9.72 3.02
C LEU A 65 -1.46 -10.35 1.92
N CYS A 66 -0.26 -9.84 1.74
CA CYS A 66 0.70 -10.40 0.80
C CYS A 66 1.17 -11.78 1.26
N ASP A 67 1.46 -12.66 0.29
CA ASP A 67 2.16 -13.89 0.59
C ASP A 67 3.66 -13.61 0.71
N ASP A 68 4.46 -14.65 1.02
CA ASP A 68 5.89 -14.47 1.26
C ASP A 68 6.63 -13.96 0.02
N ASN A 69 6.25 -14.40 -1.16
CA ASN A 69 6.88 -13.94 -2.40
C ASN A 69 6.57 -12.48 -2.66
N GLU A 70 5.33 -12.08 -2.40
CA GLU A 70 4.91 -10.69 -2.59
C GLU A 70 5.61 -9.77 -1.60
N LYS A 71 5.80 -10.22 -0.36
CA LYS A 71 6.56 -9.46 0.63
C LYS A 71 7.99 -9.24 0.18
N LYS A 72 8.62 -10.28 -0.36
CA LYS A 72 9.99 -10.18 -0.86
C LYS A 72 10.07 -9.21 -2.04
N GLU A 73 9.10 -9.26 -2.92
CA GLU A 73 9.03 -8.33 -4.04
C GLU A 73 8.95 -6.89 -3.53
N MET A 74 8.07 -6.63 -2.59
CA MET A 74 7.91 -5.29 -2.05
C MET A 74 9.17 -4.83 -1.31
N ASP A 75 9.80 -5.72 -0.55
CA ASP A 75 11.05 -5.39 0.12
C ASP A 75 12.13 -5.00 -0.88
N SER A 76 12.22 -5.72 -1.98
CA SER A 76 13.18 -5.39 -3.05
C SER A 76 12.89 -4.02 -3.65
N ILE A 77 11.63 -3.72 -3.91
CA ILE A 77 11.23 -2.42 -4.46
C ILE A 77 11.64 -1.31 -3.50
N ILE A 78 11.37 -1.49 -2.21
CA ILE A 78 11.72 -0.50 -1.19
C ILE A 78 13.22 -0.33 -1.09
N ASN A 79 13.95 -1.44 -0.98
CA ASN A 79 15.40 -1.39 -0.75
C ASN A 79 16.16 -0.83 -1.94
N GLU A 80 15.75 -1.18 -3.13
CA GLU A 80 16.41 -0.70 -4.34
C GLU A 80 16.09 0.75 -4.62
N GLY A 81 14.86 1.16 -4.35
CA GLY A 81 14.43 2.52 -4.63
C GLY A 81 14.57 2.93 -6.09
N ARG A 82 14.77 1.96 -6.99
CA ARG A 82 15.15 2.26 -8.37
C ARG A 82 14.09 3.04 -9.14
N TYR A 83 12.83 2.85 -8.76
CA TYR A 83 11.77 3.56 -9.47
C TYR A 83 11.73 5.03 -9.12
N LYS A 84 12.26 5.39 -7.98
CA LYS A 84 12.35 6.80 -7.61
C LYS A 84 13.37 7.54 -8.44
N SER A 85 14.46 6.88 -8.75
CA SER A 85 15.57 7.52 -9.46
C SER A 85 15.35 7.54 -10.97
N GLU A 86 14.45 6.71 -11.46
CA GLU A 86 14.20 6.62 -12.90
C GLU A 86 13.10 7.52 -13.38
N VAL A 87 12.45 8.17 -12.46
CA VAL A 87 11.28 8.90 -12.81
C VAL A 87 11.62 10.25 -13.37
N PHE A 88 12.74 10.47 -13.52
CA PHE A 88 13.14 11.68 -13.98
C PHE A 88 14.17 11.76 -14.81
#